data_11fa23435d278e19dff5782dd4cce934
#
_entry.id   11fa23435d278e19dff5782dd4cce934
#
_cell.length_a   1.000
_cell.length_b   1.000
_cell.length_c   1.000
_cell.angle_alpha   90.00
_cell.angle_beta   90.00
_cell.angle_gamma   90.00
#
_symmetry.space_group_name_H-M   'P 1'
#
loop_
_entity.id
_entity.type
_entity.pdbx_description
1 polymer ?
#
loop_
_entity_poly.entity_id
_entity_poly.type
_entity_poly.pdbx_seq_one_letter_code
_entity_poly.pdbx_strand_id
1 'polypeptide(L)'
;MKSKPILSDIHLNLEKGHIYGIIGSNGSGKSMLFRAICGFMKLDQGEVKINGQQVKFGEELPVSTGLILETPGFILHQTALENLRYLAEMDNAYNEDLIFQELKYFGLYEHRNDKVKNYSLGMKQKLAIIQAIMEDQELLLLDEPTNALDKESIERFQSKMLQLKEKGKTILIATHDDRTLQGITNELIELNQGRIVSAQ
;
A
#
# COMPACT_ATOMS: atom_id res chain seq x y z
N MET A 1 0.07 -6.45 -34.36
CA MET A 1 1.30 -6.43 -33.54
C MET A 1 0.94 -7.01 -32.19
N LYS A 2 1.62 -8.07 -31.69
CA LYS A 2 1.43 -8.53 -30.31
C LYS A 2 2.00 -7.45 -29.39
N SER A 3 1.18 -6.90 -28.47
CA SER A 3 1.67 -5.97 -27.46
C SER A 3 2.73 -6.66 -26.59
N LYS A 4 3.79 -5.94 -26.23
CA LYS A 4 4.81 -6.47 -25.31
C LYS A 4 4.13 -6.76 -23.96
N PRO A 5 4.35 -7.95 -23.36
CA PRO A 5 3.79 -8.25 -22.06
C PRO A 5 4.32 -7.25 -21.01
N ILE A 6 3.43 -6.81 -20.11
CA ILE A 6 3.79 -5.87 -19.04
C ILE A 6 4.44 -6.60 -17.87
N LEU A 7 3.88 -7.75 -17.49
CA LEU A 7 4.45 -8.70 -16.53
C LEU A 7 4.64 -10.04 -17.24
N SER A 8 5.73 -10.72 -16.95
CA SER A 8 6.10 -11.94 -17.66
C SER A 8 6.87 -12.87 -16.74
N ASP A 9 6.39 -14.10 -16.60
CA ASP A 9 7.09 -15.14 -15.84
C ASP A 9 7.35 -14.74 -14.38
N ILE A 10 6.29 -14.24 -13.71
CA ILE A 10 6.34 -13.85 -12.30
C ILE A 10 6.00 -15.07 -11.43
N HIS A 11 6.95 -15.47 -10.60
CA HIS A 11 6.78 -16.51 -9.60
C HIS A 11 7.15 -15.94 -8.23
N LEU A 12 6.14 -15.76 -7.35
CA LEU A 12 6.32 -15.26 -5.99
C LEU A 12 5.55 -16.16 -5.02
N ASN A 13 6.21 -16.50 -3.94
CA ASN A 13 5.58 -17.16 -2.81
C ASN A 13 5.92 -16.34 -1.55
N LEU A 14 4.94 -15.64 -1.00
CA LEU A 14 5.12 -14.70 0.10
C LEU A 14 4.52 -15.28 1.38
N GLU A 15 5.28 -15.23 2.45
CA GLU A 15 4.87 -15.68 3.78
C GLU A 15 4.09 -14.59 4.52
N LYS A 16 3.12 -15.01 5.35
CA LYS A 16 2.37 -14.08 6.18
C LYS A 16 3.25 -13.42 7.25
N GLY A 17 2.90 -12.20 7.62
CA GLY A 17 3.58 -11.48 8.69
C GLY A 17 4.97 -10.98 8.31
N HIS A 18 5.28 -10.88 7.01
CA HIS A 18 6.53 -10.36 6.50
C HIS A 18 6.35 -9.02 5.79
N ILE A 19 7.45 -8.26 5.73
CA ILE A 19 7.56 -7.04 4.93
C ILE A 19 8.43 -7.34 3.71
N TYR A 20 7.87 -7.16 2.52
CA TYR A 20 8.53 -7.34 1.23
C TYR A 20 8.77 -5.98 0.57
N GLY A 21 10.01 -5.71 0.20
CA GLY A 21 10.37 -4.57 -0.62
C GLY A 21 10.36 -4.94 -2.09
N ILE A 22 9.59 -4.23 -2.92
CA ILE A 22 9.59 -4.38 -4.37
C ILE A 22 10.36 -3.21 -4.96
N ILE A 23 11.58 -3.47 -5.42
CA ILE A 23 12.45 -2.44 -5.99
C ILE A 23 12.52 -2.55 -7.52
N GLY A 24 12.86 -1.44 -8.17
CA GLY A 24 13.01 -1.38 -9.62
C GLY A 24 12.80 0.03 -10.16
N SER A 25 13.33 0.29 -11.35
CA SER A 25 13.19 1.59 -12.01
C SER A 25 11.73 1.94 -12.33
N ASN A 26 11.46 3.20 -12.64
CA ASN A 26 10.15 3.61 -13.12
C ASN A 26 9.80 2.85 -14.41
N GLY A 27 8.57 2.32 -14.48
CA GLY A 27 8.13 1.49 -15.59
C GLY A 27 8.59 0.04 -15.54
N SER A 28 9.25 -0.43 -14.46
CA SER A 28 9.65 -1.83 -14.31
C SER A 28 8.48 -2.81 -14.13
N GLY A 29 7.28 -2.30 -13.76
CA GLY A 29 6.07 -3.10 -13.56
C GLY A 29 5.56 -3.20 -12.12
N LYS A 30 6.15 -2.48 -11.14
CA LYS A 30 5.78 -2.53 -9.71
C LYS A 30 4.29 -2.29 -9.48
N SER A 31 3.76 -1.17 -9.97
CA SER A 31 2.32 -0.84 -9.84
C SER A 31 1.44 -1.87 -10.57
N MET A 32 1.90 -2.42 -11.68
CA MET A 32 1.15 -3.46 -12.41
C MET A 32 1.15 -4.79 -11.65
N LEU A 33 2.24 -5.13 -10.95
CA LEU A 33 2.27 -6.29 -10.05
C LEU A 33 1.23 -6.12 -8.92
N PHE A 34 1.16 -4.95 -8.29
CA PHE A 34 0.15 -4.68 -7.26
C PHE A 34 -1.28 -4.73 -7.82
N ARG A 35 -1.51 -4.18 -9.00
CA ARG A 35 -2.82 -4.28 -9.68
C ARG A 35 -3.20 -5.74 -9.99
N ALA A 36 -2.23 -6.59 -10.35
CA ALA A 36 -2.46 -8.02 -10.55
C ALA A 36 -2.83 -8.72 -9.23
N ILE A 37 -2.09 -8.43 -8.14
CA ILE A 37 -2.38 -8.97 -6.79
C ILE A 37 -3.77 -8.55 -6.31
N CYS A 38 -4.19 -7.31 -6.58
CA CYS A 38 -5.53 -6.79 -6.21
C CYS A 38 -6.66 -7.28 -7.11
N GLY A 39 -6.40 -8.05 -8.17
CA GLY A 39 -7.43 -8.42 -9.13
C GLY A 39 -7.97 -7.23 -9.94
N PHE A 40 -7.24 -6.11 -10.04
CA PHE A 40 -7.64 -4.92 -10.81
C PHE A 40 -7.29 -5.03 -12.30
N MET A 41 -6.65 -6.11 -12.69
CA MET A 41 -6.38 -6.43 -14.08
C MET A 41 -6.62 -7.91 -14.37
N LYS A 42 -7.09 -8.19 -15.58
CA LYS A 42 -7.23 -9.56 -16.06
C LYS A 42 -5.85 -10.10 -16.46
N LEU A 43 -5.50 -11.27 -15.96
CA LEU A 43 -4.30 -11.99 -16.38
C LEU A 43 -4.56 -12.72 -17.68
N ASP A 44 -3.61 -12.67 -18.62
CA ASP A 44 -3.65 -13.50 -19.83
C ASP A 44 -3.33 -14.96 -19.52
N GLN A 45 -2.44 -15.20 -18.55
CA GLN A 45 -2.02 -16.53 -18.08
C GLN A 45 -1.60 -16.45 -16.61
N GLY A 46 -1.61 -17.60 -15.93
CA GLY A 46 -1.25 -17.70 -14.52
C GLY A 46 -2.40 -17.37 -13.58
N GLU A 47 -2.08 -17.28 -12.30
CA GLU A 47 -3.05 -17.02 -11.24
C GLU A 47 -2.38 -16.28 -10.07
N VAL A 48 -3.19 -15.59 -9.29
CA VAL A 48 -2.83 -15.06 -7.98
C VAL A 48 -3.68 -15.77 -6.94
N LYS A 49 -3.04 -16.16 -5.83
CA LYS A 49 -3.73 -16.74 -4.66
C LYS A 49 -3.34 -15.99 -3.40
N ILE A 50 -4.32 -15.74 -2.54
CA ILE A 50 -4.13 -15.21 -1.19
C ILE A 50 -4.76 -16.22 -0.23
N ASN A 51 -3.97 -16.75 0.70
CA ASN A 51 -4.42 -17.80 1.64
C ASN A 51 -5.00 -19.04 0.93
N GLY A 52 -4.45 -19.41 -0.23
CA GLY A 52 -4.93 -20.54 -1.04
C GLY A 52 -6.18 -20.25 -1.88
N GLN A 53 -6.82 -19.10 -1.70
CA GLN A 53 -7.99 -18.69 -2.49
C GLN A 53 -7.56 -17.86 -3.70
N GLN A 54 -8.11 -18.20 -4.86
CA GLN A 54 -7.78 -17.50 -6.11
C GLN A 54 -8.38 -16.08 -6.12
N VAL A 55 -7.54 -15.11 -6.43
CA VAL A 55 -7.98 -13.74 -6.73
C VAL A 55 -8.56 -13.69 -8.14
N LYS A 56 -9.77 -13.17 -8.26
CA LYS A 56 -10.46 -13.03 -9.54
C LYS A 56 -10.59 -11.57 -9.94
N PHE A 57 -10.54 -11.33 -11.22
CA PHE A 57 -10.66 -9.98 -11.78
C PHE A 57 -12.01 -9.33 -11.40
N GLY A 58 -11.95 -8.18 -10.75
CA GLY A 58 -13.12 -7.38 -10.37
C GLY A 58 -13.97 -7.95 -9.22
N GLU A 59 -13.49 -9.00 -8.53
CA GLU A 59 -14.12 -9.52 -7.31
C GLU A 59 -13.37 -9.00 -6.05
N GLU A 60 -14.02 -9.12 -4.91
CA GLU A 60 -13.42 -8.80 -3.60
C GLU A 60 -12.21 -9.70 -3.30
N LEU A 61 -11.23 -9.14 -2.61
CA LEU A 61 -10.06 -9.90 -2.18
C LEU A 61 -10.42 -10.84 -1.02
N PRO A 62 -9.76 -12.01 -0.92
CA PRO A 62 -10.01 -12.97 0.15
C PRO A 62 -9.65 -12.49 1.56
N VAL A 63 -8.97 -11.35 1.67
CA VAL A 63 -8.52 -10.75 2.94
C VAL A 63 -8.73 -9.25 2.92
N SER A 64 -8.92 -8.64 4.09
CA SER A 64 -8.95 -7.19 4.21
C SER A 64 -7.62 -6.60 3.76
N THR A 65 -7.69 -5.63 2.85
CA THR A 65 -6.50 -5.12 2.16
C THR A 65 -6.45 -3.60 2.16
N GLY A 66 -5.36 -3.06 2.69
CA GLY A 66 -5.05 -1.63 2.62
C GLY A 66 -4.19 -1.31 1.40
N LEU A 67 -4.58 -0.28 0.66
CA LEU A 67 -3.98 0.04 -0.62
C LEU A 67 -3.48 1.48 -0.68
N ILE A 68 -2.26 1.65 -1.17
CA ILE A 68 -1.80 2.89 -1.79
C ILE A 68 -1.35 2.51 -3.19
N LEU A 69 -2.14 2.88 -4.20
CA LEU A 69 -1.81 2.72 -5.60
C LEU A 69 -1.88 4.09 -6.28
N GLU A 70 -0.77 4.56 -6.82
CA GLU A 70 -0.68 5.86 -7.49
C GLU A 70 -1.05 7.04 -6.54
N THR A 71 -1.73 8.06 -7.08
CA THR A 71 -2.15 9.23 -6.29
C THR A 71 -3.45 8.93 -5.56
N PRO A 72 -3.52 9.12 -4.24
CA PRO A 72 -4.74 8.90 -3.48
C PRO A 72 -5.92 9.74 -3.97
N GLY A 73 -7.05 9.08 -4.21
CA GLY A 73 -8.28 9.69 -4.73
C GLY A 73 -9.14 10.34 -3.65
N PHE A 74 -8.61 11.31 -2.89
CA PHE A 74 -9.39 12.01 -1.87
C PHE A 74 -10.45 12.94 -2.45
N ILE A 75 -11.57 13.08 -1.74
CA ILE A 75 -12.59 14.08 -2.00
C ILE A 75 -12.07 15.43 -1.47
N LEU A 76 -11.49 16.23 -2.36
CA LEU A 76 -10.70 17.42 -2.02
C LEU A 76 -11.46 18.49 -1.24
N HIS A 77 -12.77 18.58 -1.39
CA HIS A 77 -13.63 19.57 -0.71
C HIS A 77 -14.13 19.09 0.65
N GLN A 78 -13.92 17.84 0.98
CA GLN A 78 -14.16 17.28 2.31
C GLN A 78 -12.92 17.42 3.20
N THR A 79 -13.13 17.30 4.51
CA THR A 79 -12.06 17.25 5.50
C THR A 79 -11.33 15.91 5.47
N ALA A 80 -10.16 15.82 6.09
CA ALA A 80 -9.47 14.55 6.21
C ALA A 80 -10.29 13.52 6.99
N LEU A 81 -10.91 13.93 8.09
CA LEU A 81 -11.76 13.05 8.90
C LEU A 81 -12.98 12.55 8.12
N GLU A 82 -13.65 13.41 7.34
CA GLU A 82 -14.77 13.00 6.48
C GLU A 82 -14.35 11.99 5.42
N ASN A 83 -13.18 12.16 4.81
CA ASN A 83 -12.64 11.19 3.84
C ASN A 83 -12.39 9.82 4.49
N LEU A 84 -11.74 9.78 5.67
CA LEU A 84 -11.46 8.52 6.36
C LEU A 84 -12.75 7.84 6.84
N ARG A 85 -13.68 8.64 7.41
CA ARG A 85 -14.98 8.13 7.88
C ARG A 85 -15.79 7.54 6.72
N TYR A 86 -15.87 8.24 5.60
CA TYR A 86 -16.61 7.77 4.42
C TYR A 86 -16.16 6.37 3.97
N LEU A 87 -14.87 6.12 3.94
CA LEU A 87 -14.32 4.81 3.53
C LEU A 87 -14.60 3.73 4.59
N ALA A 88 -14.34 4.03 5.86
CA ALA A 88 -14.57 3.07 6.94
C ALA A 88 -16.06 2.68 7.10
N GLU A 89 -16.98 3.58 6.78
CA GLU A 89 -18.43 3.30 6.78
C GLU A 89 -18.85 2.38 5.63
N MET A 90 -18.14 2.41 4.49
CA MET A 90 -18.43 1.51 3.35
C MET A 90 -18.20 0.05 3.71
N ASP A 91 -17.19 -0.25 4.51
CA ASP A 91 -16.83 -1.62 4.93
C ASP A 91 -17.43 -2.02 6.28
N ASN A 92 -18.32 -1.18 6.86
CA ASN A 92 -18.86 -1.34 8.22
C ASN A 92 -17.76 -1.49 9.30
N ALA A 93 -16.56 -1.01 9.04
CA ALA A 93 -15.38 -1.11 9.90
C ALA A 93 -15.08 0.20 10.65
N TYR A 94 -16.02 1.13 10.69
CA TYR A 94 -15.79 2.45 11.28
C TYR A 94 -15.44 2.34 12.77
N ASN A 95 -14.21 2.72 13.09
CA ASN A 95 -13.70 2.86 14.45
C ASN A 95 -12.98 4.20 14.60
N GLU A 96 -13.67 5.18 15.20
CA GLU A 96 -13.17 6.54 15.36
C GLU A 96 -11.91 6.61 16.20
N ASP A 97 -11.79 5.77 17.24
CA ASP A 97 -10.61 5.76 18.11
C ASP A 97 -9.36 5.32 17.37
N LEU A 98 -9.45 4.31 16.49
CA LEU A 98 -8.34 3.89 15.64
C LEU A 98 -7.95 4.98 14.65
N ILE A 99 -8.91 5.62 14.01
CA ILE A 99 -8.66 6.75 13.10
C ILE A 99 -7.95 7.88 13.85
N PHE A 100 -8.40 8.24 15.05
CA PHE A 100 -7.77 9.30 15.85
C PHE A 100 -6.37 8.92 16.33
N GLN A 101 -6.12 7.66 16.67
CA GLN A 101 -4.80 7.17 17.02
C GLN A 101 -3.82 7.32 15.84
N GLU A 102 -4.22 6.91 14.64
CA GLU A 102 -3.38 7.03 13.45
C GLU A 102 -3.16 8.49 13.03
N LEU A 103 -4.20 9.33 13.11
CA LEU A 103 -4.06 10.77 12.87
C LEU A 103 -3.07 11.44 13.84
N LYS A 104 -3.09 11.07 15.13
CA LYS A 104 -2.11 11.54 16.13
C LYS A 104 -0.72 11.02 15.83
N TYR A 105 -0.59 9.74 15.51
CA TYR A 105 0.69 9.11 15.22
C TYR A 105 1.42 9.78 14.05
N PHE A 106 0.70 10.08 12.96
CA PHE A 106 1.25 10.75 11.77
C PHE A 106 1.21 12.29 11.85
N GLY A 107 0.78 12.88 12.97
CA GLY A 107 0.79 14.33 13.19
C GLY A 107 -0.25 15.09 12.38
N LEU A 108 -1.37 14.46 12.02
CA LEU A 108 -2.47 15.09 11.27
C LEU A 108 -3.71 15.38 12.15
N TYR A 109 -3.70 15.03 13.44
CA TYR A 109 -4.87 15.16 14.29
C TYR A 109 -5.43 16.58 14.39
N GLU A 110 -4.57 17.58 14.54
CA GLU A 110 -4.98 19.00 14.63
C GLU A 110 -5.54 19.52 13.29
N HIS A 111 -5.16 18.89 12.18
CA HIS A 111 -5.60 19.22 10.83
C HIS A 111 -6.78 18.36 10.33
N ARG A 112 -7.31 17.45 11.15
CA ARG A 112 -8.34 16.48 10.73
C ARG A 112 -9.61 17.11 10.17
N ASN A 113 -9.92 18.35 10.58
CA ASN A 113 -11.08 19.12 10.13
C ASN A 113 -10.76 20.09 8.99
N ASP A 114 -9.49 20.15 8.53
CA ASP A 114 -9.11 20.94 7.37
C ASP A 114 -9.47 20.19 6.10
N LYS A 115 -9.89 20.93 5.07
CA LYS A 115 -10.20 20.35 3.75
C LYS A 115 -8.94 19.82 3.09
N VAL A 116 -9.02 18.63 2.50
CA VAL A 116 -7.86 17.96 1.87
C VAL A 116 -7.26 18.78 0.71
N LYS A 117 -8.04 19.65 0.06
CA LYS A 117 -7.49 20.58 -0.95
C LYS A 117 -6.40 21.51 -0.39
N ASN A 118 -6.45 21.82 0.91
CA ASN A 118 -5.48 22.69 1.58
C ASN A 118 -4.26 21.92 2.11
N TYR A 119 -4.26 20.60 2.03
CA TYR A 119 -3.15 19.77 2.48
C TYR A 119 -1.94 19.90 1.55
N SER A 120 -0.74 19.96 2.14
CA SER A 120 0.50 19.78 1.38
C SER A 120 0.57 18.36 0.79
N LEU A 121 1.48 18.14 -0.15
CA LEU A 121 1.68 16.81 -0.74
C LEU A 121 2.06 15.78 0.34
N GLY A 122 2.96 16.13 1.26
CA GLY A 122 3.33 15.26 2.39
C GLY A 122 2.17 14.97 3.35
N MET A 123 1.28 15.95 3.62
CA MET A 123 0.07 15.71 4.42
C MET A 123 -0.89 14.76 3.71
N LYS A 124 -1.07 14.89 2.40
CA LYS A 124 -1.88 13.95 1.60
C LYS A 124 -1.29 12.56 1.63
N GLN A 125 0.03 12.44 1.55
CA GLN A 125 0.72 11.16 1.62
C GLN A 125 0.54 10.49 2.99
N LYS A 126 0.68 11.24 4.09
CA LYS A 126 0.38 10.75 5.43
C LYS A 126 -1.07 10.30 5.57
N LEU A 127 -2.00 11.05 5.01
CA LEU A 127 -3.43 10.69 5.02
C LEU A 127 -3.68 9.38 4.24
N ALA A 128 -2.99 9.16 3.12
CA ALA A 128 -3.06 7.91 2.36
C ALA A 128 -2.54 6.71 3.14
N ILE A 129 -1.44 6.90 3.89
CA ILE A 129 -0.92 5.85 4.78
C ILE A 129 -1.97 5.52 5.86
N ILE A 130 -2.54 6.53 6.51
CA ILE A 130 -3.59 6.34 7.53
C ILE A 130 -4.77 5.57 6.95
N GLN A 131 -5.26 5.98 5.77
CA GLN A 131 -6.34 5.29 5.07
C GLN A 131 -6.05 3.80 4.85
N ALA A 132 -4.82 3.46 4.48
CA ALA A 132 -4.45 2.08 4.18
C ALA A 132 -4.36 1.18 5.42
N ILE A 133 -4.24 1.75 6.64
CA ILE A 133 -3.99 0.98 7.88
C ILE A 133 -5.07 1.14 8.95
N MET A 134 -6.07 2.01 8.75
CA MET A 134 -7.02 2.42 9.80
C MET A 134 -8.06 1.37 10.18
N GLU A 135 -8.21 0.30 9.40
CA GLU A 135 -9.22 -0.74 9.59
C GLU A 135 -8.60 -2.09 9.97
N ASP A 136 -7.37 -2.09 10.44
CA ASP A 136 -6.62 -3.29 10.86
C ASP A 136 -6.45 -4.35 9.75
N GLN A 137 -6.25 -3.92 8.52
CA GLN A 137 -6.11 -4.75 7.32
C GLN A 137 -5.05 -5.86 7.50
N GLU A 138 -5.30 -7.05 6.90
CA GLU A 138 -4.37 -8.18 6.95
C GLU A 138 -3.22 -8.05 5.94
N LEU A 139 -3.50 -7.47 4.79
CA LEU A 139 -2.56 -7.25 3.68
C LEU A 139 -2.43 -5.76 3.36
N LEU A 140 -1.20 -5.28 3.25
CA LEU A 140 -0.93 -3.91 2.82
C LEU A 140 -0.13 -3.93 1.52
N LEU A 141 -0.60 -3.22 0.50
CA LEU A 141 0.07 -3.02 -0.78
C LEU A 141 0.30 -1.52 -0.98
N LEU A 142 1.53 -1.08 -0.80
CA LEU A 142 1.91 0.32 -0.69
C LEU A 142 2.87 0.71 -1.83
N ASP A 143 2.34 1.39 -2.86
CA ASP A 143 3.13 1.88 -4.00
C ASP A 143 3.63 3.30 -3.70
N GLU A 144 4.95 3.46 -3.62
CA GLU A 144 5.65 4.72 -3.31
C GLU A 144 5.09 5.45 -2.06
N PRO A 145 4.92 4.76 -0.90
CA PRO A 145 4.20 5.30 0.24
C PRO A 145 4.89 6.50 0.91
N THR A 146 6.19 6.67 0.70
CA THR A 146 7.00 7.72 1.35
C THR A 146 7.32 8.90 0.44
N ASN A 147 6.77 8.93 -0.77
CA ASN A 147 6.94 10.07 -1.66
C ASN A 147 6.47 11.37 -0.99
N ALA A 148 7.30 12.42 -1.11
CA ALA A 148 7.09 13.73 -0.51
C ALA A 148 7.06 13.76 1.05
N LEU A 149 7.48 12.70 1.72
CA LEU A 149 7.70 12.70 3.16
C LEU A 149 9.09 13.22 3.51
N ASP A 150 9.19 13.95 4.61
CA ASP A 150 10.46 14.30 5.25
C ASP A 150 11.05 13.08 5.97
N LYS A 151 12.32 13.21 6.39
CA LYS A 151 13.06 12.14 7.05
C LYS A 151 12.34 11.60 8.30
N GLU A 152 11.85 12.49 9.15
CA GLU A 152 11.16 12.11 10.39
C GLU A 152 9.87 11.32 10.08
N SER A 153 9.12 11.72 9.05
CA SER A 153 7.92 11.03 8.60
C SER A 153 8.22 9.66 8.00
N ILE A 154 9.36 9.49 7.31
CA ILE A 154 9.83 8.18 6.82
C ILE A 154 10.16 7.26 8.02
N GLU A 155 10.88 7.75 9.02
CA GLU A 155 11.20 6.98 10.22
C GLU A 155 9.93 6.56 10.99
N ARG A 156 8.93 7.44 11.09
CA ARG A 156 7.60 7.12 11.66
C ARG A 156 6.88 6.05 10.84
N PHE A 157 6.90 6.17 9.51
CA PHE A 157 6.33 5.16 8.62
C PHE A 157 6.99 3.79 8.84
N GLN A 158 8.33 3.73 8.83
CA GLN A 158 9.08 2.49 9.07
C GLN A 158 8.72 1.86 10.42
N SER A 159 8.69 2.66 11.49
CA SER A 159 8.31 2.19 12.83
C SER A 159 6.89 1.62 12.85
N LYS A 160 5.95 2.26 12.13
CA LYS A 160 4.58 1.76 12.00
C LYS A 160 4.53 0.44 11.24
N MET A 161 5.27 0.29 10.14
CA MET A 161 5.31 -0.96 9.38
C MET A 161 5.84 -2.12 10.22
N LEU A 162 6.90 -1.89 11.03
CA LEU A 162 7.40 -2.90 11.98
C LEU A 162 6.34 -3.28 13.02
N GLN A 163 5.63 -2.33 13.61
CA GLN A 163 4.54 -2.61 14.56
C GLN A 163 3.42 -3.44 13.92
N LEU A 164 3.06 -3.15 12.66
CA LEU A 164 2.03 -3.91 11.93
C LEU A 164 2.50 -5.32 11.59
N LYS A 165 3.78 -5.48 11.21
CA LYS A 165 4.40 -6.80 11.03
C LYS A 165 4.34 -7.63 12.32
N GLU A 166 4.69 -7.05 13.47
CA GLU A 166 4.61 -7.72 14.78
C GLU A 166 3.19 -8.19 15.11
N LYS A 167 2.16 -7.51 14.58
CA LYS A 167 0.75 -7.92 14.65
C LYS A 167 0.38 -9.00 13.61
N GLY A 168 1.34 -9.51 12.84
CA GLY A 168 1.13 -10.54 11.83
C GLY A 168 0.61 -10.03 10.47
N LYS A 169 0.64 -8.70 10.22
CA LYS A 169 0.24 -8.14 8.93
C LYS A 169 1.28 -8.43 7.86
N THR A 170 0.84 -8.71 6.64
CA THR A 170 1.71 -8.91 5.48
C THR A 170 1.78 -7.60 4.70
N ILE A 171 2.97 -7.12 4.40
CA ILE A 171 3.17 -5.77 3.84
C ILE A 171 4.09 -5.86 2.62
N LEU A 172 3.62 -5.35 1.49
CA LEU A 172 4.42 -5.19 0.27
C LEU A 172 4.60 -3.70 0.02
N ILE A 173 5.84 -3.26 -0.09
CA ILE A 173 6.19 -1.85 -0.34
C ILE A 173 6.95 -1.78 -1.65
N ALA A 174 6.35 -1.14 -2.66
CA ALA A 174 7.02 -0.83 -3.91
C ALA A 174 7.62 0.57 -3.83
N THR A 175 8.92 0.69 -4.09
CA THR A 175 9.59 1.99 -4.08
C THR A 175 10.86 1.97 -4.95
N HIS A 176 11.32 3.14 -5.31
CA HIS A 176 12.64 3.37 -5.90
C HIS A 176 13.61 4.06 -4.91
N ASP A 177 13.14 4.37 -3.67
CA ASP A 177 13.95 4.98 -2.61
C ASP A 177 14.31 3.93 -1.55
N ASP A 178 15.56 3.50 -1.55
CA ASP A 178 16.10 2.49 -0.64
C ASP A 178 15.94 2.87 0.84
N ARG A 179 15.88 4.17 1.15
CA ARG A 179 15.69 4.67 2.53
C ARG A 179 14.36 4.19 3.11
N THR A 180 13.34 4.05 2.29
CA THR A 180 12.01 3.56 2.71
C THR A 180 12.08 2.13 3.27
N LEU A 181 12.92 1.30 2.68
CA LEU A 181 13.02 -0.14 2.97
C LEU A 181 14.10 -0.48 4.00
N GLN A 182 15.00 0.45 4.26
CA GLN A 182 16.17 0.21 5.10
C GLN A 182 15.78 -0.26 6.52
N GLY A 183 16.24 -1.43 6.90
CA GLY A 183 16.09 -1.99 8.24
C GLY A 183 14.69 -2.53 8.57
N ILE A 184 13.73 -2.53 7.63
CA ILE A 184 12.37 -3.01 7.89
C ILE A 184 11.97 -4.25 7.09
N THR A 185 12.58 -4.49 5.91
CA THR A 185 12.20 -5.59 5.02
C THR A 185 12.76 -6.92 5.45
N ASN A 186 12.00 -7.99 5.23
CA ASN A 186 12.44 -9.37 5.35
C ASN A 186 13.12 -9.82 4.06
N GLU A 187 12.61 -9.37 2.92
CA GLU A 187 13.08 -9.77 1.61
C GLU A 187 12.93 -8.59 0.63
N LEU A 188 13.91 -8.46 -0.27
CA LEU A 188 13.89 -7.52 -1.38
C LEU A 188 13.69 -8.26 -2.69
N ILE A 189 12.69 -7.85 -3.46
CA ILE A 189 12.33 -8.42 -4.76
C ILE A 189 12.60 -7.36 -5.81
N GLU A 190 13.56 -7.60 -6.68
CA GLU A 190 13.88 -6.70 -7.77
C GLU A 190 13.08 -7.04 -9.02
N LEU A 191 12.34 -6.04 -9.51
CA LEU A 191 11.55 -6.11 -10.72
C LEU A 191 12.19 -5.29 -11.84
N ASN A 192 12.45 -5.93 -12.98
CA ASN A 192 13.01 -5.27 -14.16
C ASN A 192 12.25 -5.70 -15.42
N GLN A 193 11.73 -4.72 -16.17
CA GLN A 193 10.96 -4.95 -17.40
C GLN A 193 9.87 -6.03 -17.26
N GLY A 194 9.15 -6.02 -16.15
CA GLY A 194 8.06 -6.96 -15.87
C GLY A 194 8.47 -8.36 -15.46
N ARG A 195 9.74 -8.58 -15.08
CA ARG A 195 10.26 -9.86 -14.59
C ARG A 195 10.97 -9.68 -13.25
N ILE A 196 10.90 -10.69 -12.41
CA ILE A 196 11.72 -10.76 -11.20
C ILE A 196 13.13 -11.16 -11.62
N VAL A 197 14.13 -10.35 -11.23
CA VAL A 197 15.54 -10.60 -11.55
C VAL A 197 16.35 -11.05 -10.33
N SER A 198 15.89 -10.70 -9.11
CA SER A 198 16.45 -11.21 -7.86
C SER A 198 15.40 -11.19 -6.74
N ALA A 199 15.54 -12.10 -5.78
CA ALA A 199 14.83 -12.14 -4.51
C ALA A 199 15.86 -12.50 -3.43
N GLN A 200 16.06 -11.64 -2.39
CA GLN A 200 17.10 -11.77 -1.36
C GLN A 200 16.54 -11.43 0.02
#